data_0a8a8c37117871f9606e625649bea07f
#
_entry.id   0a8a8c37117871f9606e625649bea07f
#
_cell.length_a   1.000
_cell.length_b   1.000
_cell.length_c   1.000
_cell.angle_alpha   90.00
_cell.angle_beta   90.00
_cell.angle_gamma   90.00
#
_symmetry.space_group_name_H-M   'P 1'
#
loop_
_entity.id
_entity.type
_entity.pdbx_description
1 polymer ?
#
loop_
_entity_poly.entity_id
_entity_poly.type
_entity_poly.pdbx_seq_one_letter_code
_entity_poly.pdbx_strand_id
1 'polypeptide(L)'
;MKRNLTVVKIGGNVINDPHKLELFLKDFSDMEGMKILVHGGGKRATELAADLGLKTKMIGGRRVTDAKGLEIVTMVYAGLLNKNIVAKLQATDCNAIGLSGADANLIRAHKRKVKDVDYGFAGDVDAIADRTLSLFLNQGVV
;
A
#
# COMPACT_ATOMS: atom_id res chain seq x y z
N MET A 1 11.51 26.04 10.70
CA MET A 1 12.15 24.70 10.85
C MET A 1 11.74 23.82 9.71
N LYS A 2 12.67 23.17 9.00
CA LYS A 2 12.33 22.10 8.04
C LYS A 2 11.75 20.93 8.85
N ARG A 3 10.47 20.61 8.65
CA ARG A 3 9.88 19.39 9.20
C ARG A 3 10.37 18.21 8.37
N ASN A 4 11.08 17.29 8.97
CA ASN A 4 11.55 16.09 8.30
C ASN A 4 10.37 15.13 8.10
N LEU A 5 10.22 14.62 6.89
CA LEU A 5 9.28 13.55 6.55
C LEU A 5 10.04 12.23 6.45
N THR A 6 9.60 11.24 7.21
CA THR A 6 10.12 9.87 7.13
C THR A 6 9.15 8.98 6.37
N VAL A 7 9.62 8.32 5.32
CA VAL A 7 8.83 7.33 4.57
C VAL A 7 9.36 5.95 4.87
N VAL A 8 8.53 5.09 5.44
CA VAL A 8 8.88 3.71 5.78
C VAL A 8 8.10 2.75 4.89
N LYS A 9 8.80 1.81 4.26
CA LYS A 9 8.18 0.78 3.42
C LYS A 9 8.33 -0.59 4.06
N ILE A 10 7.22 -1.30 4.25
CA ILE A 10 7.21 -2.68 4.74
C ILE A 10 6.84 -3.67 3.63
N GLY A 11 7.48 -4.83 3.68
CA GLY A 11 7.27 -5.93 2.74
C GLY A 11 6.51 -7.10 3.35
N GLY A 12 6.35 -8.16 2.56
CA GLY A 12 5.59 -9.35 2.94
C GLY A 12 6.07 -10.06 4.21
N ASN A 13 7.36 -10.01 4.51
CA ASN A 13 7.91 -10.64 5.73
C ASN A 13 7.39 -10.01 7.03
N VAL A 14 7.04 -8.73 7.00
CA VAL A 14 6.43 -8.03 8.14
C VAL A 14 4.90 -8.17 8.08
N ILE A 15 4.31 -7.88 6.92
CA ILE A 15 2.84 -7.85 6.75
C ILE A 15 2.18 -9.21 7.00
N ASN A 16 2.84 -10.30 6.60
CA ASN A 16 2.28 -11.66 6.70
C ASN A 16 2.53 -12.34 8.04
N ASP A 17 3.26 -11.69 8.95
CA ASP A 17 3.54 -12.17 10.30
C ASP A 17 2.85 -11.23 11.30
N PRO A 18 1.76 -11.67 11.95
CA PRO A 18 0.99 -10.80 12.85
C PRO A 18 1.80 -10.21 13.98
N HIS A 19 2.73 -10.99 14.55
CA HIS A 19 3.57 -10.54 15.67
C HIS A 19 4.60 -9.49 15.20
N LYS A 20 5.27 -9.74 14.07
CA LYS A 20 6.20 -8.76 13.50
C LYS A 20 5.50 -7.48 13.08
N LEU A 21 4.29 -7.58 12.53
CA LEU A 21 3.51 -6.41 12.17
C LEU A 21 3.14 -5.59 13.39
N GLU A 22 2.72 -6.23 14.48
CA GLU A 22 2.36 -5.55 15.73
C GLU A 22 3.55 -4.81 16.34
N LEU A 23 4.70 -5.47 16.47
CA LEU A 23 5.93 -4.83 16.97
C LEU A 23 6.35 -3.66 16.08
N PHE A 24 6.35 -3.86 14.77
CA PHE A 24 6.68 -2.79 13.82
C PHE A 24 5.74 -1.58 13.94
N LEU A 25 4.42 -1.82 14.02
CA LEU A 25 3.44 -0.73 14.11
C LEU A 25 3.56 0.03 15.42
N LYS A 26 3.94 -0.64 16.51
CA LYS A 26 4.26 0.03 17.78
C LYS A 26 5.47 0.95 17.61
N ASP A 27 6.59 0.43 17.08
CA ASP A 27 7.78 1.23 16.85
C ASP A 27 7.49 2.40 15.88
N PHE A 28 6.69 2.17 14.84
CA PHE A 28 6.26 3.21 13.92
C PHE A 28 5.39 4.26 14.61
N SER A 29 4.49 3.87 15.50
CA SER A 29 3.69 4.79 16.32
C SER A 29 4.55 5.72 17.16
N ASP A 30 5.61 5.19 17.77
CA ASP A 30 6.51 5.91 18.67
C ASP A 30 7.47 6.85 17.93
N MET A 31 7.58 6.73 16.60
CA MET A 31 8.43 7.63 15.79
C MET A 31 7.90 9.07 15.83
N GLU A 32 8.75 10.01 16.13
CA GLU A 32 8.42 11.44 16.09
C GLU A 32 8.45 12.01 14.66
N GLY A 33 7.73 13.13 14.48
CA GLY A 33 7.71 13.89 13.23
C GLY A 33 6.68 13.38 12.21
N MET A 34 6.73 13.95 11.00
CA MET A 34 5.86 13.51 9.90
C MET A 34 6.34 12.18 9.34
N LYS A 35 5.43 11.25 9.18
CA LYS A 35 5.77 9.90 8.71
C LYS A 35 4.69 9.33 7.78
N ILE A 36 5.11 8.54 6.82
CA ILE A 36 4.26 7.81 5.89
C ILE A 36 4.66 6.34 5.93
N LEU A 37 3.67 5.45 6.05
CA LEU A 37 3.85 4.02 5.92
C LEU A 37 3.41 3.55 4.54
N VAL A 38 4.31 2.91 3.81
CA VAL A 38 4.02 2.29 2.51
C VAL A 38 4.04 0.77 2.66
N HIS A 39 2.99 0.11 2.23
CA HIS A 39 2.88 -1.34 2.31
C HIS A 39 2.48 -1.98 0.99
N GLY A 40 2.75 -3.27 0.85
CA GLY A 40 2.28 -4.11 -0.24
C GLY A 40 1.25 -5.14 0.24
N GLY A 41 1.20 -6.31 -0.39
CA GLY A 41 0.23 -7.35 -0.05
C GLY A 41 0.22 -8.54 -1.01
N GLY A 42 1.29 -8.68 -1.80
CA GLY A 42 1.34 -9.64 -2.92
C GLY A 42 1.06 -11.07 -2.54
N LYS A 43 1.58 -11.55 -1.42
CA LYS A 43 1.37 -12.93 -0.95
C LYS A 43 -0.12 -13.14 -0.61
N ARG A 44 -0.71 -12.25 0.20
CA ARG A 44 -2.12 -12.37 0.60
C ARG A 44 -3.08 -12.26 -0.60
N ALA A 45 -2.76 -11.40 -1.58
CA ALA A 45 -3.54 -11.32 -2.82
C ALA A 45 -3.45 -12.60 -3.66
N THR A 46 -2.28 -13.27 -3.67
CA THR A 46 -2.11 -14.57 -4.35
C THR A 46 -2.91 -15.68 -3.66
N GLU A 47 -2.88 -15.71 -2.33
CA GLU A 47 -3.66 -16.66 -1.52
C GLU A 47 -5.16 -16.48 -1.77
N LEU A 48 -5.68 -15.26 -1.67
CA LEU A 48 -7.09 -14.98 -1.93
C LEU A 48 -7.50 -15.32 -3.37
N ALA A 49 -6.65 -15.05 -4.35
CA ALA A 49 -6.90 -15.46 -5.73
C ALA A 49 -7.07 -16.98 -5.84
N ALA A 50 -6.16 -17.74 -5.20
CA ALA A 50 -6.20 -19.20 -5.19
C ALA A 50 -7.47 -19.73 -4.49
N ASP A 51 -7.86 -19.16 -3.35
CA ASP A 51 -9.08 -19.50 -2.60
C ASP A 51 -10.34 -19.28 -3.46
N LEU A 52 -10.31 -18.30 -4.36
CA LEU A 52 -11.39 -18.01 -5.33
C LEU A 52 -11.25 -18.79 -6.65
N GLY A 53 -10.33 -19.76 -6.74
CA GLY A 53 -10.09 -20.56 -7.93
C GLY A 53 -9.43 -19.82 -9.10
N LEU A 54 -8.83 -18.65 -8.85
CA LEU A 54 -8.20 -17.83 -9.87
C LEU A 54 -6.68 -18.07 -9.88
N LYS A 55 -6.13 -18.28 -11.08
CA LYS A 55 -4.69 -18.49 -11.25
C LYS A 55 -3.97 -17.15 -11.37
N THR A 56 -3.01 -16.91 -10.49
CA THR A 56 -2.13 -15.75 -10.60
C THR A 56 -0.96 -16.05 -11.54
N LYS A 57 -0.80 -15.25 -12.58
CA LYS A 57 0.35 -15.33 -13.50
C LYS A 57 1.47 -14.41 -13.00
N MET A 58 2.66 -14.98 -12.82
CA MET A 58 3.87 -14.25 -12.44
C MET A 58 4.91 -14.35 -13.55
N ILE A 59 5.57 -13.25 -13.90
CA ILE A 59 6.66 -13.22 -14.89
C ILE A 59 7.78 -12.35 -14.30
N GLY A 60 8.98 -12.92 -14.17
CA GLY A 60 10.13 -12.22 -13.60
C GLY A 60 9.87 -11.65 -12.19
N GLY A 61 9.10 -12.38 -11.34
CA GLY A 61 8.74 -11.94 -10.00
C GLY A 61 7.65 -10.85 -9.94
N ARG A 62 7.10 -10.46 -11.08
CA ARG A 62 6.02 -9.45 -11.18
C ARG A 62 4.70 -10.11 -11.56
N ARG A 63 3.61 -9.67 -10.95
CA ARG A 63 2.26 -10.12 -11.28
C ARG A 63 1.83 -9.55 -12.62
N VAL A 64 1.27 -10.41 -13.48
CA VAL A 64 0.44 -9.98 -14.60
C VAL A 64 -0.97 -9.78 -14.05
N THR A 65 -1.45 -8.55 -14.10
CA THR A 65 -2.71 -8.16 -13.44
C THR A 65 -3.78 -7.90 -14.51
N ASP A 66 -4.65 -8.89 -14.73
CA ASP A 66 -5.86 -8.74 -15.53
C ASP A 66 -6.99 -8.07 -14.72
N ALA A 67 -8.19 -7.94 -15.29
CA ALA A 67 -9.31 -7.29 -14.62
C ALA A 67 -9.71 -7.98 -13.31
N LYS A 68 -9.74 -9.31 -13.27
CA LYS A 68 -10.05 -10.08 -12.05
C LYS A 68 -8.94 -9.98 -11.03
N GLY A 69 -7.70 -10.02 -11.47
CA GLY A 69 -6.52 -9.78 -10.63
C GLY A 69 -6.51 -8.38 -10.02
N LEU A 70 -6.96 -7.37 -10.76
CA LEU A 70 -7.08 -6.00 -10.25
C LEU A 70 -8.14 -5.90 -9.15
N GLU A 71 -9.31 -6.53 -9.31
CA GLU A 71 -10.35 -6.59 -8.27
C GLU A 71 -9.76 -7.16 -6.97
N ILE A 72 -9.05 -8.29 -7.03
CA ILE A 72 -8.44 -8.94 -5.87
C ILE A 72 -7.37 -8.05 -5.23
N VAL A 73 -6.48 -7.47 -6.03
CA VAL A 73 -5.43 -6.59 -5.54
C VAL A 73 -6.05 -5.38 -4.83
N THR A 74 -7.09 -4.79 -5.38
CA THR A 74 -7.81 -3.67 -4.76
C THR A 74 -8.44 -4.10 -3.43
N MET A 75 -9.17 -5.21 -3.38
CA MET A 75 -9.77 -5.72 -2.14
C MET A 75 -8.71 -5.99 -1.06
N VAL A 76 -7.60 -6.60 -1.43
CA VAL A 76 -6.56 -6.99 -0.46
C VAL A 76 -5.70 -5.80 -0.04
N TYR A 77 -5.19 -5.02 -0.98
CA TYR A 77 -4.24 -3.95 -0.65
C TYR A 77 -4.95 -2.74 -0.05
N ALA A 78 -5.93 -2.16 -0.75
CA ALA A 78 -6.62 -0.96 -0.33
C ALA A 78 -7.70 -1.24 0.74
N GLY A 79 -8.27 -2.44 0.73
CA GLY A 79 -9.26 -2.87 1.72
C GLY A 79 -8.60 -3.55 2.91
N LEU A 80 -8.42 -4.87 2.84
CA LEU A 80 -8.09 -5.72 3.98
C LEU A 80 -6.82 -5.28 4.72
N LEU A 81 -5.69 -5.20 4.02
CA LEU A 81 -4.39 -4.92 4.66
C LEU A 81 -4.30 -3.46 5.11
N ASN A 82 -4.67 -2.54 4.23
CA ASN A 82 -4.63 -1.12 4.55
C ASN A 82 -5.49 -0.79 5.77
N LYS A 83 -6.74 -1.22 5.81
CA LYS A 83 -7.64 -0.92 6.92
C LYS A 83 -7.27 -1.65 8.21
N ASN A 84 -6.71 -2.85 8.14
CA ASN A 84 -6.16 -3.53 9.31
C ASN A 84 -4.95 -2.80 9.91
N ILE A 85 -4.06 -2.27 9.06
CA ILE A 85 -2.93 -1.46 9.51
C ILE A 85 -3.43 -0.18 10.18
N VAL A 86 -4.36 0.54 9.54
CA VAL A 86 -4.97 1.76 10.10
C VAL A 86 -5.61 1.47 11.46
N ALA A 87 -6.43 0.42 11.56
CA ALA A 87 -7.10 0.07 12.82
C ALA A 87 -6.10 -0.22 13.96
N LYS A 88 -4.99 -0.90 13.64
CA LYS A 88 -3.92 -1.18 14.61
C LYS A 88 -3.17 0.09 15.03
N LEU A 89 -2.90 1.01 14.12
CA LEU A 89 -2.29 2.31 14.44
C LEU A 89 -3.22 3.15 15.31
N GLN A 90 -4.51 3.23 14.98
CA GLN A 90 -5.50 3.93 15.82
C GLN A 90 -5.59 3.33 17.22
N ALA A 91 -5.43 2.02 17.38
CA ALA A 91 -5.42 1.36 18.69
C ALA A 91 -4.18 1.70 19.55
N THR A 92 -3.16 2.31 18.95
CA THR A 92 -1.96 2.83 19.65
C THR A 92 -1.94 4.37 19.71
N ASP A 93 -3.09 5.02 19.59
CA ASP A 93 -3.24 6.48 19.55
C ASP A 93 -2.45 7.17 18.42
N CYS A 94 -2.00 6.42 17.43
CA CYS A 94 -1.37 6.94 16.24
C CYS A 94 -2.44 7.26 15.19
N ASN A 95 -2.81 8.54 15.05
CA ASN A 95 -3.86 8.95 14.13
C ASN A 95 -3.45 8.70 12.67
N ALA A 96 -4.12 7.77 12.02
CA ALA A 96 -3.76 7.27 10.70
C ALA A 96 -4.92 7.29 9.72
N ILE A 97 -4.62 7.59 8.45
CA ILE A 97 -5.54 7.41 7.33
C ILE A 97 -4.93 6.45 6.31
N GLY A 98 -5.73 5.54 5.79
CA GLY A 98 -5.25 4.61 4.75
C GLY A 98 -5.72 5.04 3.38
N LEU A 99 -4.77 5.30 2.48
CA LEU A 99 -5.00 5.76 1.12
C LEU A 99 -4.42 4.79 0.10
N SER A 100 -5.01 4.76 -1.07
CA SER A 100 -4.46 4.20 -2.31
C SER A 100 -4.16 5.33 -3.29
N GLY A 101 -3.54 5.02 -4.42
CA GLY A 101 -3.30 6.02 -5.45
C GLY A 101 -4.57 6.64 -6.05
N ALA A 102 -5.71 5.93 -5.96
CA ALA A 102 -6.99 6.40 -6.47
C ALA A 102 -7.66 7.45 -5.56
N ASP A 103 -7.38 7.40 -4.24
CA ASP A 103 -7.99 8.32 -3.29
C ASP A 103 -7.52 9.76 -3.54
N ALA A 104 -8.44 10.67 -3.70
CA ALA A 104 -8.18 12.07 -4.04
C ALA A 104 -7.20 12.25 -5.22
N ASN A 105 -7.16 11.29 -6.15
CA ASN A 105 -6.22 11.25 -7.27
C ASN A 105 -4.74 11.40 -6.82
N LEU A 106 -4.42 10.71 -5.70
CA LEU A 106 -3.13 10.86 -5.02
C LEU A 106 -1.94 10.48 -5.92
N ILE A 107 -2.10 9.43 -6.72
CA ILE A 107 -1.11 8.99 -7.70
C ILE A 107 -1.76 8.93 -9.07
N ARG A 108 -1.37 9.83 -9.97
CA ARG A 108 -1.71 9.73 -11.38
C ARG A 108 -0.68 8.86 -12.09
N ALA A 109 -1.17 7.95 -12.92
CA ALA A 109 -0.33 7.04 -13.69
C ALA A 109 -0.97 6.78 -15.07
N HIS A 110 -0.15 6.48 -16.04
CA HIS A 110 -0.59 5.95 -17.32
C HIS A 110 -0.26 4.45 -17.41
N LYS A 111 -0.97 3.73 -18.28
CA LYS A 111 -0.68 2.32 -18.52
C LYS A 111 0.75 2.16 -19.04
N ARG A 112 1.52 1.27 -18.41
CA ARG A 112 2.88 0.96 -18.83
C ARG A 112 2.91 0.50 -20.28
N LYS A 113 3.78 1.07 -21.08
CA LYS A 113 3.99 0.66 -22.48
C LYS A 113 4.49 -0.79 -22.52
N VAL A 114 3.84 -1.58 -23.35
CA VAL A 114 4.25 -2.97 -23.59
C VAL A 114 5.59 -2.95 -24.35
N LYS A 115 6.56 -3.68 -23.81
CA LYS A 115 7.80 -4.03 -24.51
C LYS A 115 7.74 -5.51 -24.89
N ASP A 116 8.26 -6.37 -24.03
CA ASP A 116 8.28 -7.82 -24.25
C ASP A 116 7.09 -8.53 -23.59
N VAL A 117 6.56 -7.99 -22.49
CA VAL A 117 5.48 -8.57 -21.69
C VAL A 117 4.44 -7.52 -21.36
N ASP A 118 3.17 -7.80 -21.66
CA ASP A 118 2.04 -7.02 -21.12
C ASP A 118 1.73 -7.48 -19.69
N TYR A 119 2.00 -6.62 -18.73
CA TYR A 119 1.68 -6.87 -17.33
C TYR A 119 0.23 -6.49 -16.97
N GLY A 120 -0.62 -6.15 -17.94
CA GLY A 120 -2.02 -5.80 -17.74
C GLY A 120 -2.19 -4.43 -17.07
N PHE A 121 -2.91 -4.40 -15.96
CA PHE A 121 -3.13 -3.18 -15.17
C PHE A 121 -1.88 -2.82 -14.35
N ALA A 122 -0.80 -2.51 -15.05
CA ALA A 122 0.44 -1.97 -14.49
C ALA A 122 0.68 -0.58 -15.09
N GLY A 123 1.01 0.39 -14.25
CA GLY A 123 1.20 1.78 -14.64
C GLY A 123 2.57 2.33 -14.28
N ASP A 124 2.93 3.41 -14.95
CA ASP A 124 4.06 4.26 -14.61
C ASP A 124 3.52 5.59 -14.07
N VAL A 125 4.11 6.06 -12.97
CA VAL A 125 3.63 7.24 -12.24
C VAL A 125 3.97 8.51 -13.01
N ASP A 126 2.96 9.37 -13.22
CA ASP A 126 3.10 10.68 -13.87
C ASP A 126 3.19 11.82 -12.87
N ALA A 127 2.41 11.73 -11.79
CA ALA A 127 2.35 12.80 -10.79
C ALA A 127 1.82 12.29 -9.45
N ILE A 128 2.17 13.01 -8.39
CA ILE A 128 1.69 12.80 -7.02
C ILE A 128 0.96 14.07 -6.56
N ALA A 129 -0.16 13.92 -5.85
CA ALA A 129 -0.88 15.02 -5.22
C ALA A 129 -0.22 15.40 -3.88
N ASP A 130 0.94 16.03 -3.93
CA ASP A 130 1.76 16.41 -2.79
C ASP A 130 1.03 17.34 -1.81
N ARG A 131 0.19 18.24 -2.32
CA ARG A 131 -0.65 19.14 -1.50
C ARG A 131 -1.63 18.36 -0.64
N THR A 132 -2.26 17.31 -1.19
CA THR A 132 -3.19 16.44 -0.46
C THR A 132 -2.47 15.71 0.67
N LEU A 133 -1.30 15.13 0.39
CA LEU A 133 -0.47 14.50 1.43
C LEU A 133 -0.08 15.50 2.52
N SER A 134 0.33 16.70 2.12
CA SER A 134 0.73 17.75 3.06
C SER A 134 -0.41 18.17 3.99
N LEU A 135 -1.66 18.19 3.52
CA LEU A 135 -2.82 18.49 4.36
C LEU A 135 -2.95 17.49 5.52
N PHE A 136 -2.87 16.19 5.25
CA PHE A 136 -2.95 15.16 6.30
C PHE A 136 -1.76 15.23 7.25
N LEU A 137 -0.54 15.27 6.71
CA LEU A 137 0.68 15.31 7.50
C LEU A 137 0.76 16.54 8.42
N ASN A 138 0.30 17.70 7.96
CA ASN A 138 0.26 18.92 8.77
C ASN A 138 -0.77 18.86 9.91
N GLN A 139 -1.76 18.00 9.82
CA GLN A 139 -2.74 17.72 10.87
C GLN A 139 -2.29 16.59 11.81
N GLY A 140 -1.07 16.08 11.67
CA GLY A 140 -0.56 14.96 12.46
C GLY A 140 -1.17 13.60 12.09
N VAL A 141 -1.77 13.50 10.91
CA VAL A 141 -2.31 12.23 10.39
C VAL A 141 -1.22 11.52 9.61
N VAL A 142 -0.96 10.25 9.90
CA VAL A 142 0.04 9.42 9.22
C VAL A 142 -0.61 8.55 8.16
#